data_1509e82e0a0269243227f3579fef88b6
#
_entry.id   1509e82e0a0269243227f3579fef88b6
#
_cell.length_a   1.000
_cell.length_b   1.000
_cell.length_c   1.000
_cell.angle_alpha   90.00
_cell.angle_beta   90.00
_cell.angle_gamma   90.00
#
_symmetry.space_group_name_H-M   'P 1'
#
loop_
_entity.id
_entity.type
_entity.pdbx_description
1 polymer ?
#
loop_
_entity_poly.entity_id
_entity_poly.type
_entity_poly.pdbx_seq_one_letter_code
_entity_poly.pdbx_strand_id
1 'polypeptide(L)'
;SEQGVNVLLMDIKGDISGISKAGTENPKISDRMKLIGVPWTPTSYPTELMTISNEKGLRMRATVSEFGPVLLSKILELNENQEGAVAIVFKYCDDKKLPLLDIKDFRAVLQHLAGEGKDDIQKNYGSISPASSGVIMRKLLELELQGGDKFFGEKSFEVEDLLQKKSDGKAYINVLRLTDIQDRPKLFSTFMLCLLAEIYNKFPEQGDKGEPKLVIFIDEDHLIFKEASDA
;
A
#
# COMPACT_ATOMS: atom_id res chain seq x y z
N SER A 1 3.06 -12.75 17.64
CA SER A 1 4.00 -13.65 16.98
C SER A 1 4.07 -15.02 17.67
N GLU A 2 4.45 -15.10 18.95
CA GLU A 2 4.58 -16.37 19.68
C GLU A 2 3.26 -17.14 19.82
N GLN A 3 2.14 -16.43 19.90
CA GLN A 3 0.78 -17.01 19.96
C GLN A 3 0.18 -17.28 18.56
N GLY A 4 0.98 -17.21 17.50
CA GLY A 4 0.51 -17.48 16.15
C GLY A 4 -0.28 -16.34 15.49
N VAL A 5 -0.32 -15.14 16.09
CA VAL A 5 -0.97 -13.97 15.52
C VAL A 5 0.03 -13.16 14.69
N ASN A 6 -0.30 -12.93 13.43
CA ASN A 6 0.50 -12.12 12.52
C ASN A 6 0.37 -10.63 12.86
N VAL A 7 1.45 -9.92 12.61
CA VAL A 7 1.55 -8.49 12.91
C VAL A 7 2.09 -7.74 11.69
N LEU A 8 1.50 -6.59 11.38
CA LEU A 8 2.06 -5.59 10.47
C LEU A 8 2.43 -4.35 11.30
N LEU A 9 3.71 -4.01 11.28
CA LEU A 9 4.25 -2.80 11.93
C LEU A 9 4.68 -1.80 10.87
N MET A 10 4.23 -0.57 10.97
CA MET A 10 4.67 0.53 10.12
C MET A 10 5.81 1.28 10.81
N ASP A 11 7.02 1.14 10.25
CA ASP A 11 8.26 1.66 10.82
C ASP A 11 8.72 2.92 10.08
N ILE A 12 8.26 4.08 10.56
CA ILE A 12 8.57 5.39 9.95
C ILE A 12 9.94 5.90 10.42
N LYS A 13 10.35 5.55 11.65
CA LYS A 13 11.62 6.01 12.24
C LYS A 13 12.80 5.07 11.98
N GLY A 14 12.54 3.83 11.58
CA GLY A 14 13.56 2.83 11.28
C GLY A 14 14.12 2.11 12.50
N ASP A 15 13.53 2.28 13.68
CA ASP A 15 14.00 1.71 14.95
C ASP A 15 13.36 0.36 15.30
N ILE A 16 12.22 0.02 14.68
CA ILE A 16 11.48 -1.22 14.97
C ILE A 16 12.15 -2.45 14.33
N SER A 17 12.87 -2.30 13.24
CA SER A 17 13.53 -3.40 12.52
C SER A 17 14.50 -4.22 13.40
N GLY A 18 14.96 -3.64 14.52
CA GLY A 18 15.79 -4.32 15.52
C GLY A 18 15.14 -5.54 16.18
N ILE A 19 13.80 -5.67 16.15
CA ILE A 19 13.05 -6.81 16.71
C ILE A 19 13.43 -8.15 16.03
N SER A 20 14.03 -8.10 14.86
CA SER A 20 14.52 -9.27 14.10
C SER A 20 15.74 -9.97 14.77
N LYS A 21 16.41 -9.29 15.69
CA LYS A 21 17.61 -9.80 16.36
C LYS A 21 17.43 -9.82 17.87
N ALA A 22 17.98 -10.85 18.51
CA ALA A 22 18.01 -10.89 19.96
C ALA A 22 18.80 -9.69 20.51
N GLY A 23 18.25 -9.03 21.53
CA GLY A 23 18.94 -7.98 22.24
C GLY A 23 20.19 -8.50 22.97
N THR A 24 21.04 -7.59 23.41
CA THR A 24 22.17 -7.91 24.29
C THR A 24 21.83 -7.58 25.72
N GLU A 25 22.33 -8.39 26.65
CA GLU A 25 22.19 -8.07 28.08
C GLU A 25 22.79 -6.71 28.39
N ASN A 26 22.02 -5.92 29.12
CA ASN A 26 22.40 -4.58 29.54
C ASN A 26 21.95 -4.38 30.97
N PRO A 27 22.85 -3.95 31.89
CA PRO A 27 22.51 -3.73 33.31
C PRO A 27 21.28 -2.83 33.48
N LYS A 28 21.13 -1.79 32.69
CA LYS A 28 19.96 -0.88 32.74
C LYS A 28 18.64 -1.60 32.47
N ILE A 29 18.65 -2.53 31.47
CA ILE A 29 17.47 -3.35 31.15
C ILE A 29 17.20 -4.32 32.30
N SER A 30 18.21 -5.03 32.78
CA SER A 30 18.08 -6.00 33.88
C SER A 30 17.55 -5.36 35.15
N ASP A 31 18.08 -4.19 35.54
CA ASP A 31 17.62 -3.44 36.69
C ASP A 31 16.19 -2.94 36.54
N ARG A 32 15.83 -2.44 35.33
CA ARG A 32 14.46 -2.02 35.04
C ARG A 32 13.47 -3.18 35.13
N MET A 33 13.84 -4.33 34.57
CA MET A 33 12.98 -5.52 34.57
C MET A 33 12.79 -6.09 35.97
N LYS A 34 13.84 -6.08 36.82
CA LYS A 34 13.73 -6.42 38.24
C LYS A 34 12.79 -5.45 38.97
N LEU A 35 12.91 -4.15 38.72
CA LEU A 35 12.07 -3.12 39.34
C LEU A 35 10.58 -3.29 39.03
N ILE A 36 10.24 -3.65 37.77
CA ILE A 36 8.84 -3.84 37.35
C ILE A 36 8.33 -5.28 37.51
N GLY A 37 9.18 -6.20 37.99
CA GLY A 37 8.80 -7.59 38.26
C GLY A 37 8.51 -8.43 36.98
N VAL A 38 9.04 -8.04 35.82
CA VAL A 38 8.84 -8.74 34.55
C VAL A 38 10.12 -9.47 34.17
N PRO A 39 10.08 -10.80 33.92
CA PRO A 39 11.23 -11.53 33.40
C PRO A 39 11.55 -11.05 31.98
N TRP A 40 12.83 -10.87 31.69
CA TRP A 40 13.29 -10.52 30.34
C TRP A 40 14.39 -11.48 29.89
N THR A 41 14.25 -11.93 28.65
CA THR A 41 15.26 -12.77 28.00
C THR A 41 15.50 -12.20 26.60
N PRO A 42 16.77 -12.02 26.16
CA PRO A 42 17.07 -11.62 24.81
C PRO A 42 16.43 -12.59 23.80
N THR A 43 15.51 -12.11 23.00
CA THR A 43 14.73 -12.92 22.06
C THR A 43 14.71 -12.26 20.70
N SER A 44 14.80 -13.06 19.63
CA SER A 44 14.53 -12.63 18.25
C SER A 44 13.18 -13.16 17.80
N TYR A 45 12.49 -12.38 16.98
CA TYR A 45 11.21 -12.77 16.43
C TYR A 45 11.31 -13.02 14.93
N PRO A 46 10.50 -13.95 14.38
CA PRO A 46 10.39 -14.11 12.94
C PRO A 46 9.93 -12.78 12.33
N THR A 47 10.76 -12.18 11.51
CA THR A 47 10.50 -10.84 10.97
C THR A 47 10.70 -10.84 9.48
N GLU A 48 9.74 -10.30 8.74
CA GLU A 48 9.86 -9.99 7.31
C GLU A 48 9.96 -8.48 7.15
N LEU A 49 11.00 -8.02 6.44
CA LEU A 49 11.18 -6.59 6.15
C LEU A 49 10.55 -6.28 4.79
N MET A 50 9.60 -5.38 4.77
CA MET A 50 8.85 -4.96 3.59
C MET A 50 9.11 -3.51 3.25
N THR A 51 8.88 -3.12 2.00
CA THR A 51 9.04 -1.74 1.53
C THR A 51 8.08 -1.44 0.37
N ILE A 52 7.65 -0.19 0.28
CA ILE A 52 6.92 0.37 -0.89
C ILE A 52 7.79 1.34 -1.70
N SER A 53 9.05 1.50 -1.32
CA SER A 53 9.98 2.50 -1.85
C SER A 53 11.31 1.88 -2.29
N ASN A 54 12.40 2.62 -2.16
CA ASN A 54 13.75 2.17 -2.50
C ASN A 54 14.50 1.49 -1.35
N GLU A 55 13.90 1.41 -0.17
CA GLU A 55 14.51 0.73 0.97
C GLU A 55 14.68 -0.77 0.71
N LYS A 56 15.60 -1.39 1.46
CA LYS A 56 15.82 -2.83 1.40
C LYS A 56 14.67 -3.58 2.08
N GLY A 57 14.07 -4.52 1.39
CA GLY A 57 12.97 -5.34 1.87
C GLY A 57 12.21 -6.01 0.72
N LEU A 58 11.26 -6.87 1.07
CA LEU A 58 10.30 -7.40 0.12
C LEU A 58 9.43 -6.24 -0.38
N ARG A 59 9.42 -6.04 -1.68
CA ARG A 59 8.69 -4.91 -2.26
C ARG A 59 7.20 -5.23 -2.35
N MET A 60 6.40 -4.41 -1.69
CA MET A 60 4.95 -4.43 -1.81
C MET A 60 4.54 -3.53 -2.98
N ARG A 61 3.86 -4.10 -3.95
CA ARG A 61 3.36 -3.41 -5.15
C ARG A 61 1.89 -3.71 -5.36
N ALA A 62 1.24 -2.88 -6.15
CA ALA A 62 -0.09 -3.14 -6.69
C ALA A 62 -0.10 -2.80 -8.18
N THR A 63 -0.89 -3.51 -8.96
CA THR A 63 -1.16 -3.09 -10.33
C THR A 63 -2.19 -1.96 -10.35
N VAL A 64 -2.14 -1.11 -11.37
CA VAL A 64 -3.17 -0.07 -11.56
C VAL A 64 -4.54 -0.72 -11.74
N SER A 65 -4.62 -1.87 -12.42
CA SER A 65 -5.87 -2.63 -12.58
C SER A 65 -6.50 -3.02 -11.24
N GLU A 66 -5.70 -3.54 -10.30
CA GLU A 66 -6.17 -3.93 -8.96
C GLU A 66 -6.56 -2.73 -8.10
N PHE A 67 -5.81 -1.63 -8.22
CA PHE A 67 -6.13 -0.40 -7.51
C PHE A 67 -7.50 0.17 -7.93
N GLY A 68 -7.81 0.08 -9.19
CA GLY A 68 -9.10 0.43 -9.75
C GLY A 68 -9.35 1.93 -9.95
N PRO A 69 -10.41 2.28 -10.70
CA PRO A 69 -10.67 3.67 -11.08
C PRO A 69 -11.04 4.57 -9.90
N VAL A 70 -11.76 4.06 -8.91
CA VAL A 70 -12.24 4.86 -7.77
C VAL A 70 -11.06 5.29 -6.89
N LEU A 71 -10.20 4.35 -6.50
CA LEU A 71 -9.04 4.67 -5.65
C LEU A 71 -8.03 5.53 -6.41
N LEU A 72 -7.80 5.25 -7.70
CA LEU A 72 -6.92 6.08 -8.51
C LEU A 72 -7.42 7.52 -8.62
N SER A 73 -8.72 7.72 -8.83
CA SER A 73 -9.32 9.04 -8.89
C SER A 73 -9.18 9.80 -7.57
N LYS A 74 -9.39 9.12 -6.45
CA LYS A 74 -9.23 9.71 -5.10
C LYS A 74 -7.80 10.17 -4.84
N ILE A 75 -6.81 9.31 -5.09
CA ILE A 75 -5.41 9.66 -4.80
C ILE A 75 -4.87 10.76 -5.74
N LEU A 76 -5.42 10.86 -6.95
CA LEU A 76 -5.13 11.93 -7.88
C LEU A 76 -5.95 13.20 -7.61
N GLU A 77 -6.88 13.18 -6.64
CA GLU A 77 -7.74 14.32 -6.29
C GLU A 77 -8.49 14.87 -7.51
N LEU A 78 -9.19 14.00 -8.22
CA LEU A 78 -9.87 14.31 -9.46
C LEU A 78 -11.30 14.81 -9.20
N ASN A 79 -11.79 15.67 -10.07
CA ASN A 79 -13.20 16.05 -10.10
C ASN A 79 -14.03 15.06 -10.95
N GLU A 80 -15.36 15.15 -10.87
CA GLU A 80 -16.30 14.23 -11.56
C GLU A 80 -16.00 14.04 -13.06
N ASN A 81 -15.63 15.09 -13.79
CA ASN A 81 -15.30 15.00 -15.20
C ASN A 81 -14.00 14.22 -15.46
N GLN A 82 -13.04 14.34 -14.58
CA GLN A 82 -11.77 13.65 -14.65
C GLN A 82 -11.92 12.19 -14.19
N GLU A 83 -12.73 11.93 -13.16
CA GLU A 83 -13.12 10.59 -12.73
C GLU A 83 -13.81 9.82 -13.85
N GLY A 84 -14.72 10.48 -14.57
CA GLY A 84 -15.35 9.92 -15.77
C GLY A 84 -14.32 9.53 -16.84
N ALA A 85 -13.31 10.36 -17.08
CA ALA A 85 -12.23 10.03 -18.00
C ALA A 85 -11.39 8.83 -17.54
N VAL A 86 -11.08 8.73 -16.24
CA VAL A 86 -10.41 7.56 -15.65
C VAL A 86 -11.26 6.31 -15.82
N ALA A 87 -12.56 6.39 -15.52
CA ALA A 87 -13.48 5.26 -15.68
C ALA A 87 -13.55 4.76 -17.14
N ILE A 88 -13.52 5.67 -18.14
CA ILE A 88 -13.45 5.30 -19.56
C ILE A 88 -12.17 4.50 -19.85
N VAL A 89 -11.01 4.93 -19.35
CA VAL A 89 -9.74 4.21 -19.56
C VAL A 89 -9.82 2.79 -19.00
N PHE A 90 -10.27 2.63 -17.76
CA PHE A 90 -10.41 1.30 -17.15
C PHE A 90 -11.39 0.42 -17.91
N LYS A 91 -12.58 0.94 -18.21
CA LYS A 91 -13.61 0.18 -18.94
C LYS A 91 -13.13 -0.25 -20.34
N TYR A 92 -12.44 0.64 -21.06
CA TYR A 92 -11.84 0.31 -22.35
C TYR A 92 -10.80 -0.82 -22.22
N CYS A 93 -9.92 -0.73 -21.21
CA CYS A 93 -8.92 -1.75 -20.95
C CYS A 93 -9.54 -3.10 -20.61
N ASP A 94 -10.56 -3.12 -19.75
CA ASP A 94 -11.29 -4.34 -19.39
C ASP A 94 -11.91 -5.02 -20.62
N ASP A 95 -12.62 -4.26 -21.45
CA ASP A 95 -13.29 -4.77 -22.64
C ASP A 95 -12.29 -5.27 -23.70
N LYS A 96 -11.11 -4.64 -23.77
CA LYS A 96 -10.02 -5.03 -24.68
C LYS A 96 -9.06 -6.07 -24.07
N LYS A 97 -9.25 -6.44 -22.80
CA LYS A 97 -8.36 -7.34 -22.05
C LYS A 97 -6.92 -6.84 -21.99
N LEU A 98 -6.76 -5.54 -21.83
CA LEU A 98 -5.48 -4.87 -21.69
C LEU A 98 -5.21 -4.65 -20.19
N PRO A 99 -4.25 -5.34 -19.56
CA PRO A 99 -3.92 -5.10 -18.18
C PRO A 99 -3.24 -3.74 -18.03
N LEU A 100 -3.65 -2.98 -17.00
CA LEU A 100 -2.95 -1.77 -16.57
C LEU A 100 -2.02 -2.17 -15.42
N LEU A 101 -0.77 -2.48 -15.73
CA LEU A 101 0.18 -2.97 -14.74
C LEU A 101 0.78 -1.81 -13.94
N ASP A 102 1.19 -0.75 -14.63
CA ASP A 102 1.82 0.39 -14.00
C ASP A 102 1.23 1.73 -14.49
N ILE A 103 1.77 2.83 -13.98
CA ILE A 103 1.33 4.18 -14.36
C ILE A 103 1.61 4.48 -15.84
N LYS A 104 2.64 3.88 -16.43
CA LYS A 104 3.00 4.13 -17.84
C LYS A 104 1.98 3.51 -18.77
N ASP A 105 1.48 2.33 -18.44
CA ASP A 105 0.39 1.70 -19.19
C ASP A 105 -0.85 2.58 -19.18
N PHE A 106 -1.26 3.05 -18.00
CA PHE A 106 -2.40 3.95 -17.88
C PHE A 106 -2.22 5.24 -18.69
N ARG A 107 -1.04 5.85 -18.61
CA ARG A 107 -0.71 7.06 -19.38
C ARG A 107 -0.78 6.81 -20.88
N ALA A 108 -0.22 5.71 -21.37
CA ALA A 108 -0.23 5.35 -22.78
C ALA A 108 -1.65 5.20 -23.32
N VAL A 109 -2.50 4.47 -22.57
CA VAL A 109 -3.92 4.31 -22.94
C VAL A 109 -4.66 5.64 -22.90
N LEU A 110 -4.50 6.44 -21.84
CA LEU A 110 -5.13 7.76 -21.74
C LEU A 110 -4.74 8.67 -22.93
N GLN A 111 -3.46 8.69 -23.30
CA GLN A 111 -2.99 9.47 -24.45
C GLN A 111 -3.59 8.98 -25.77
N HIS A 112 -3.63 7.66 -25.97
CA HIS A 112 -4.26 7.06 -27.16
C HIS A 112 -5.74 7.46 -27.25
N LEU A 113 -6.50 7.28 -26.17
CA LEU A 113 -7.96 7.55 -26.16
C LEU A 113 -8.30 9.06 -26.24
N ALA A 114 -7.41 9.92 -25.77
CA ALA A 114 -7.57 11.38 -25.94
C ALA A 114 -7.11 11.88 -27.31
N GLY A 115 -6.39 11.06 -28.08
CA GLY A 115 -5.80 11.39 -29.38
C GLY A 115 -6.36 10.52 -30.51
N GLU A 116 -5.55 9.61 -31.02
CA GLU A 116 -5.85 8.78 -32.19
C GLU A 116 -7.07 7.86 -32.03
N GLY A 117 -7.25 7.32 -30.79
CA GLY A 117 -8.35 6.41 -30.45
C GLY A 117 -9.67 7.11 -30.10
N LYS A 118 -9.75 8.44 -30.24
CA LYS A 118 -10.92 9.22 -29.83
C LYS A 118 -12.23 8.76 -30.47
N ASP A 119 -12.18 8.45 -31.78
CA ASP A 119 -13.37 8.03 -32.52
C ASP A 119 -13.86 6.63 -32.11
N ASP A 120 -12.94 5.76 -31.69
CA ASP A 120 -13.26 4.39 -31.23
C ASP A 120 -14.05 4.39 -29.92
N ILE A 121 -13.77 5.34 -29.02
CA ILE A 121 -14.44 5.40 -27.72
C ILE A 121 -15.74 6.20 -27.75
N GLN A 122 -15.88 7.16 -28.66
CA GLN A 122 -16.98 8.13 -28.66
C GLN A 122 -18.37 7.46 -28.72
N LYS A 123 -18.50 6.35 -29.42
CA LYS A 123 -19.77 5.62 -29.59
C LYS A 123 -20.15 4.78 -28.37
N ASN A 124 -19.16 4.20 -27.68
CA ASN A 124 -19.40 3.16 -26.68
C ASN A 124 -19.14 3.65 -25.23
N TYR A 125 -18.24 4.61 -25.04
CA TYR A 125 -17.76 5.02 -23.72
C TYR A 125 -17.89 6.53 -23.45
N GLY A 126 -18.11 7.32 -24.51
CA GLY A 126 -18.10 8.78 -24.43
C GLY A 126 -16.77 9.38 -24.87
N SER A 127 -16.51 10.64 -24.50
CA SER A 127 -15.31 11.36 -24.92
C SER A 127 -14.46 11.82 -23.74
N ILE A 128 -13.14 11.80 -23.94
CA ILE A 128 -12.18 12.38 -22.99
C ILE A 128 -11.76 13.75 -23.50
N SER A 129 -12.03 14.81 -22.70
CA SER A 129 -11.64 16.15 -23.11
C SER A 129 -10.12 16.34 -22.99
N PRO A 130 -9.49 17.15 -23.88
CA PRO A 130 -8.07 17.49 -23.75
C PRO A 130 -7.73 18.14 -22.40
N ALA A 131 -8.65 18.92 -21.85
CA ALA A 131 -8.49 19.55 -20.54
C ALA A 131 -8.40 18.51 -19.41
N SER A 132 -9.34 17.56 -19.36
CA SER A 132 -9.33 16.46 -18.38
C SER A 132 -8.07 15.58 -18.52
N SER A 133 -7.75 15.16 -19.76
CA SER A 133 -6.54 14.39 -20.01
C SER A 133 -5.28 15.11 -19.53
N GLY A 134 -5.17 16.41 -19.81
CA GLY A 134 -4.01 17.22 -19.38
C GLY A 134 -3.88 17.33 -17.86
N VAL A 135 -4.99 17.43 -17.12
CA VAL A 135 -4.96 17.45 -15.65
C VAL A 135 -4.52 16.09 -15.11
N ILE A 136 -5.15 15.00 -15.59
CA ILE A 136 -4.82 13.64 -15.14
C ILE A 136 -3.33 13.35 -15.39
N MET A 137 -2.81 13.70 -16.56
CA MET A 137 -1.39 13.51 -16.90
C MET A 137 -0.44 14.23 -15.91
N ARG A 138 -0.76 15.46 -15.51
CA ARG A 138 0.05 16.20 -14.51
C ARG A 138 -0.01 15.55 -13.14
N LYS A 139 -1.20 15.12 -12.70
CA LYS A 139 -1.38 14.43 -11.41
C LYS A 139 -0.66 13.08 -11.38
N LEU A 140 -0.67 12.33 -12.47
CA LEU A 140 0.12 11.09 -12.60
C LEU A 140 1.62 11.35 -12.52
N LEU A 141 2.11 12.42 -13.16
CA LEU A 141 3.51 12.80 -13.08
C LEU A 141 3.91 13.19 -11.64
N GLU A 142 3.04 13.92 -10.94
CA GLU A 142 3.25 14.25 -9.53
C GLU A 142 3.36 12.98 -8.67
N LEU A 143 2.47 11.99 -8.88
CA LEU A 143 2.51 10.71 -8.18
C LEU A 143 3.78 9.92 -8.51
N GLU A 144 4.22 9.90 -9.77
CA GLU A 144 5.50 9.27 -10.18
C GLU A 144 6.70 9.92 -9.47
N LEU A 145 6.76 11.25 -9.38
CA LEU A 145 7.82 11.97 -8.68
C LEU A 145 7.88 11.66 -7.18
N GLN A 146 6.75 11.32 -6.59
CA GLN A 146 6.68 10.86 -5.21
C GLN A 146 6.98 9.36 -5.04
N GLY A 147 7.26 8.62 -6.10
CA GLY A 147 7.63 7.21 -6.07
C GLY A 147 6.53 6.25 -6.47
N GLY A 148 5.42 6.74 -7.03
CA GLY A 148 4.35 5.89 -7.57
C GLY A 148 4.85 4.88 -8.61
N ASP A 149 5.90 5.21 -9.37
CA ASP A 149 6.57 4.31 -10.30
C ASP A 149 7.24 3.10 -9.61
N LYS A 150 7.50 3.16 -8.30
CA LYS A 150 8.06 2.07 -7.50
C LYS A 150 6.98 1.20 -6.88
N PHE A 151 5.85 1.81 -6.57
CA PHE A 151 4.72 1.12 -5.97
C PHE A 151 3.88 0.39 -7.03
N PHE A 152 3.50 1.07 -8.12
CA PHE A 152 2.71 0.43 -9.17
C PHE A 152 3.58 -0.49 -10.04
N GLY A 153 3.11 -1.72 -10.25
CA GLY A 153 3.75 -2.72 -11.10
C GLY A 153 3.61 -4.14 -10.58
N GLU A 154 4.15 -5.08 -11.31
CA GLU A 154 4.22 -6.49 -10.92
C GLU A 154 5.49 -6.80 -10.10
N LYS A 155 5.47 -7.80 -9.24
CA LYS A 155 4.33 -8.61 -8.82
C LYS A 155 3.59 -7.85 -7.72
N SER A 156 2.26 -7.78 -7.80
CA SER A 156 1.44 -7.23 -6.72
C SER A 156 1.57 -8.09 -5.45
N PHE A 157 1.46 -7.44 -4.29
CA PHE A 157 1.35 -8.15 -3.03
C PHE A 157 -0.08 -8.65 -2.83
N GLU A 158 -0.21 -9.74 -2.10
CA GLU A 158 -1.49 -10.20 -1.61
C GLU A 158 -1.51 -10.03 -0.09
N VAL A 159 -2.65 -9.61 0.47
CA VAL A 159 -2.75 -9.40 1.92
C VAL A 159 -2.58 -10.71 2.70
N GLU A 160 -2.84 -11.85 2.07
CA GLU A 160 -2.58 -13.18 2.60
C GLU A 160 -1.09 -13.44 2.83
N ASP A 161 -0.19 -12.78 2.11
CA ASP A 161 1.25 -12.87 2.34
C ASP A 161 1.65 -12.38 3.74
N LEU A 162 0.84 -11.48 4.32
CA LEU A 162 1.03 -11.01 5.69
C LEU A 162 0.67 -12.06 6.75
N LEU A 163 0.01 -13.15 6.36
CA LEU A 163 -0.47 -14.20 7.28
C LEU A 163 0.46 -15.42 7.34
N GLN A 164 1.68 -15.30 6.86
CA GLN A 164 2.64 -16.40 6.87
C GLN A 164 3.04 -16.80 8.30
N LYS A 165 3.19 -18.11 8.50
CA LYS A 165 3.66 -18.70 9.76
C LYS A 165 4.85 -19.62 9.50
N LYS A 166 5.72 -19.70 10.50
CA LYS A 166 6.80 -20.71 10.51
C LYS A 166 6.26 -22.10 10.79
N SER A 167 7.08 -23.11 10.53
CA SER A 167 6.75 -24.51 10.79
C SER A 167 6.52 -24.81 12.28
N ASP A 168 7.06 -23.98 13.19
CA ASP A 168 6.83 -24.06 14.64
C ASP A 168 5.55 -23.35 15.11
N GLY A 169 4.74 -22.82 14.17
CA GLY A 169 3.48 -22.13 14.45
C GLY A 169 3.63 -20.63 14.79
N LYS A 170 4.85 -20.13 14.95
CA LYS A 170 5.07 -18.69 15.20
C LYS A 170 4.73 -17.88 13.96
N ALA A 171 3.96 -16.82 14.15
CA ALA A 171 3.60 -15.90 13.09
C ALA A 171 4.72 -14.89 12.82
N TYR A 172 4.82 -14.43 11.57
CA TYR A 172 5.74 -13.37 11.21
C TYR A 172 5.28 -12.01 11.73
N ILE A 173 6.25 -11.21 12.11
CA ILE A 173 6.11 -9.77 12.29
C ILE A 173 6.59 -9.12 10.99
N ASN A 174 5.64 -8.61 10.22
CA ASN A 174 5.90 -7.90 8.98
C ASN A 174 6.22 -6.45 9.33
N VAL A 175 7.43 -5.99 9.05
CA VAL A 175 7.87 -4.62 9.32
C VAL A 175 7.93 -3.87 7.99
N LEU A 176 6.97 -2.99 7.77
CA LEU A 176 6.95 -2.09 6.62
C LEU A 176 7.85 -0.88 6.90
N ARG A 177 8.96 -0.82 6.21
CA ARG A 177 9.95 0.26 6.32
C ARG A 177 9.53 1.47 5.51
N LEU A 178 9.39 2.59 6.18
CA LEU A 178 8.84 3.84 5.64
C LEU A 178 9.73 5.06 5.93
N THR A 179 11.02 4.84 6.23
CA THR A 179 11.91 5.93 6.66
C THR A 179 12.16 6.97 5.58
N ASP A 180 12.03 6.60 4.30
CA ASP A 180 12.19 7.49 3.15
C ASP A 180 10.85 8.02 2.58
N ILE A 181 9.74 7.82 3.30
CA ILE A 181 8.39 8.18 2.84
C ILE A 181 7.89 9.52 3.43
N GLN A 182 8.55 10.04 4.45
CA GLN A 182 8.10 11.27 5.13
C GLN A 182 7.89 12.46 4.17
N ASP A 183 8.69 12.53 3.10
CA ASP A 183 8.57 13.53 2.05
C ASP A 183 7.63 13.11 0.88
N ARG A 184 6.92 11.99 1.03
CA ARG A 184 6.10 11.37 -0.03
C ARG A 184 4.72 10.96 0.48
N PRO A 185 3.93 11.89 1.00
CA PRO A 185 2.66 11.56 1.64
C PRO A 185 1.68 10.87 0.69
N LYS A 186 1.63 11.25 -0.59
CA LYS A 186 0.75 10.60 -1.57
C LYS A 186 1.10 9.12 -1.80
N LEU A 187 2.38 8.75 -1.82
CA LEU A 187 2.76 7.35 -1.94
C LEU A 187 2.28 6.53 -0.74
N PHE A 188 2.44 7.09 0.46
CA PHE A 188 1.97 6.44 1.68
C PHE A 188 0.44 6.29 1.69
N SER A 189 -0.31 7.36 1.38
CA SER A 189 -1.77 7.33 1.28
C SER A 189 -2.25 6.34 0.22
N THR A 190 -1.57 6.28 -0.94
CA THR A 190 -1.85 5.31 -2.01
C THR A 190 -1.72 3.87 -1.49
N PHE A 191 -0.60 3.57 -0.83
CA PHE A 191 -0.38 2.25 -0.25
C PHE A 191 -1.43 1.91 0.80
N MET A 192 -1.74 2.84 1.71
CA MET A 192 -2.73 2.61 2.77
C MET A 192 -4.12 2.33 2.22
N LEU A 193 -4.55 3.08 1.21
CA LEU A 193 -5.83 2.84 0.53
C LEU A 193 -5.86 1.46 -0.12
N CYS A 194 -4.78 1.06 -0.80
CA CYS A 194 -4.67 -0.27 -1.40
C CYS A 194 -4.73 -1.36 -0.34
N LEU A 195 -3.92 -1.26 0.71
CA LEU A 195 -3.87 -2.23 1.81
C LEU A 195 -5.24 -2.39 2.49
N LEU A 196 -5.90 -1.29 2.81
CA LEU A 196 -7.21 -1.34 3.48
C LEU A 196 -8.30 -1.91 2.56
N ALA A 197 -8.26 -1.58 1.26
CA ALA A 197 -9.19 -2.15 0.28
C ALA A 197 -8.98 -3.68 0.14
N GLU A 198 -7.74 -4.14 0.05
CA GLU A 198 -7.41 -5.57 0.01
C GLU A 198 -7.87 -6.31 1.29
N ILE A 199 -7.59 -5.74 2.47
CA ILE A 199 -8.04 -6.31 3.74
C ILE A 199 -9.57 -6.42 3.77
N TYR A 200 -10.28 -5.37 3.38
CA TYR A 200 -11.74 -5.36 3.36
C TYR A 200 -12.32 -6.41 2.41
N ASN A 201 -11.72 -6.57 1.23
CA ASN A 201 -12.20 -7.51 0.22
C ASN A 201 -11.87 -8.97 0.56
N LYS A 202 -10.68 -9.24 1.11
CA LYS A 202 -10.17 -10.59 1.34
C LYS A 202 -10.49 -11.15 2.73
N PHE A 203 -10.74 -10.29 3.71
CA PHE A 203 -11.05 -10.69 5.08
C PHE A 203 -12.48 -10.32 5.46
N PRO A 204 -13.47 -11.09 4.99
CA PRO A 204 -14.85 -10.86 5.38
C PRO A 204 -15.01 -11.06 6.90
N GLU A 205 -15.99 -10.40 7.47
CA GLU A 205 -16.37 -10.55 8.86
C GLU A 205 -16.67 -12.03 9.18
N GLN A 206 -16.04 -12.55 10.21
CA GLN A 206 -16.12 -13.98 10.58
C GLN A 206 -16.71 -14.22 11.97
N GLY A 207 -17.29 -13.18 12.58
CA GLY A 207 -17.79 -13.23 13.96
C GLY A 207 -16.63 -13.27 14.99
N ASP A 208 -17.00 -13.45 16.25
CA ASP A 208 -16.04 -13.51 17.35
C ASP A 208 -15.21 -14.80 17.29
N LYS A 209 -13.96 -14.65 16.87
CA LYS A 209 -12.92 -15.68 16.98
C LYS A 209 -12.01 -15.35 18.15
N GLY A 210 -11.52 -16.37 18.83
CA GLY A 210 -10.67 -16.19 20.00
C GLY A 210 -9.38 -15.39 19.77
N GLU A 211 -8.91 -15.31 18.52
CA GLU A 211 -7.68 -14.59 18.15
C GLU A 211 -7.88 -13.80 16.84
N PRO A 212 -7.32 -12.58 16.76
CA PRO A 212 -7.33 -11.81 15.52
C PRO A 212 -6.44 -12.48 14.45
N LYS A 213 -6.82 -12.36 13.18
CA LYS A 213 -6.01 -12.86 12.06
C LYS A 213 -4.75 -12.04 11.85
N LEU A 214 -4.86 -10.73 11.96
CA LEU A 214 -3.81 -9.75 11.73
C LEU A 214 -3.98 -8.59 12.69
N VAL A 215 -2.87 -8.14 13.28
CA VAL A 215 -2.82 -6.92 14.08
C VAL A 215 -1.96 -5.89 13.33
N ILE A 216 -2.49 -4.71 13.10
CA ILE A 216 -1.79 -3.64 12.42
C ILE A 216 -1.44 -2.56 13.42
N PHE A 217 -0.15 -2.24 13.53
CA PHE A 217 0.35 -1.10 14.30
C PHE A 217 0.77 0.01 13.34
N ILE A 218 0.16 1.15 13.49
CA ILE A 218 0.45 2.34 12.68
C ILE A 218 1.13 3.35 13.60
N ASP A 219 2.41 3.59 13.35
CA ASP A 219 3.15 4.68 14.01
C ASP A 219 2.91 5.99 13.24
N GLU A 220 2.85 7.11 13.96
CA GLU A 220 2.62 8.45 13.38
C GLU A 220 1.32 8.53 12.56
N ASP A 221 0.23 8.05 13.10
CA ASP A 221 -1.10 7.96 12.46
C ASP A 221 -1.59 9.29 11.86
N HIS A 222 -1.11 10.41 12.39
CA HIS A 222 -1.43 11.73 11.85
C HIS A 222 -1.00 11.92 10.38
N LEU A 223 -0.05 11.13 9.87
CA LEU A 223 0.34 11.16 8.45
C LEU A 223 -0.74 10.56 7.54
N ILE A 224 -1.58 9.66 8.08
CA ILE A 224 -2.71 9.09 7.35
C ILE A 224 -3.87 10.06 7.33
N PHE A 225 -4.13 10.73 8.46
CA PHE A 225 -5.34 11.53 8.65
C PHE A 225 -5.20 12.97 8.20
N LYS A 226 -3.98 13.51 8.02
CA LYS A 226 -3.79 14.88 7.53
C LYS A 226 -4.37 15.15 6.14
N GLU A 227 -4.39 14.13 5.29
CA GLU A 227 -4.94 14.22 3.93
C GLU A 227 -6.32 13.56 3.79
N ALA A 228 -6.79 12.84 4.81
CA ALA A 228 -8.10 12.20 4.81
C ALA A 228 -9.23 13.11 5.34
N SER A 229 -8.89 14.27 5.91
CA SER A 229 -9.87 15.18 6.52
C SER A 229 -10.73 15.97 5.51
N ASP A 230 -10.39 15.91 4.22
CA ASP A 230 -11.09 16.60 3.14
C ASP A 230 -11.76 15.64 2.13
N ALA A 231 -11.91 14.35 2.50
CA ALA A 231 -12.50 13.32 1.62
C ALA A 231 -13.84 12.79 2.15
#